data_a84b80594990578ab42b494466c42fa8
#
_entry.id   a84b80594990578ab42b494466c42fa8
#
_cell.length_a   1.000
_cell.length_b   1.000
_cell.length_c   1.000
_cell.angle_alpha   90.00
_cell.angle_beta   90.00
_cell.angle_gamma   90.00
#
_symmetry.space_group_name_H-M   'P 1'
#
loop_
_entity.id
_entity.type
_entity.pdbx_description
1 polymer ?
#
loop_
_entity_poly.entity_id
_entity_poly.type
_entity_poly.pdbx_seq_one_letter_code
_entity_poly.pdbx_strand_id
1 'polypeptide(L)'
;DNGVLSYLLRKKGGDWSSADLEPSVVASIQQMVGNQVELFDGGRTQYADQTFDIVVIIDFLEHIEDDRAFLAELNRIMKPGGQLIINVPHFRKNSWIRKLRLACGLSDEKHGHVRPGYNLLSLQGVCNDYFEITASHTYSKFFVELYDVFISLLFERMAKGGGGQSNETNNETSKGVVVTGDDLNKHRKKFKLFSVIYPFVWSLAQFDKLLFWTQGHSLIVMARKPV
;
A
#
# COMPACT_ATOMS: atom_id res chain seq x y z
N ASP A 1 5.71 1.77 -1.58
CA ASP A 1 5.83 3.05 -0.87
C ASP A 1 7.11 3.76 -1.33
N ASN A 2 7.05 5.06 -1.52
CA ASN A 2 8.19 5.90 -1.93
C ASN A 2 9.08 6.32 -0.73
N GLY A 3 9.00 5.66 0.40
CA GLY A 3 9.71 5.99 1.63
C GLY A 3 9.01 7.01 2.54
N VAL A 4 7.90 7.62 2.10
CA VAL A 4 7.16 8.61 2.91
C VAL A 4 6.64 8.00 4.20
N LEU A 5 6.09 6.79 4.14
CA LEU A 5 5.61 6.09 5.33
C LEU A 5 6.78 5.72 6.24
N SER A 6 7.86 5.17 5.69
CA SER A 6 9.09 4.85 6.42
C SER A 6 9.66 6.08 7.14
N TYR A 7 9.63 7.24 6.48
CA TYR A 7 10.02 8.51 7.07
C TYR A 7 9.07 8.96 8.21
N LEU A 8 7.75 8.87 7.99
CA LEU A 8 6.77 9.29 8.99
C LEU A 8 6.78 8.40 10.23
N LEU A 9 7.01 7.09 10.06
CA LEU A 9 7.16 6.16 11.19
C LEU A 9 8.39 6.51 12.03
N ARG A 10 9.54 6.74 11.39
CA ARG A 10 10.78 7.18 12.09
C ARG A 10 10.58 8.49 12.87
N LYS A 11 9.78 9.42 12.34
CA LYS A 11 9.43 10.65 13.08
C LYS A 11 8.61 10.41 14.35
N LYS A 12 7.97 9.27 14.49
CA LYS A 12 7.25 8.89 15.72
C LYS A 12 8.17 8.35 16.81
N GLY A 13 9.44 8.19 16.50
CA GLY A 13 10.44 7.60 17.39
C GLY A 13 10.58 6.10 17.19
N GLY A 14 11.54 5.49 17.92
CA GLY A 14 11.89 4.09 17.78
C GLY A 14 12.98 3.85 16.74
N ASP A 15 13.48 2.62 16.70
CA ASP A 15 14.48 2.15 15.75
C ASP A 15 13.77 1.34 14.66
N TRP A 16 13.85 1.80 13.41
CA TRP A 16 13.10 1.27 12.30
C TRP A 16 13.99 0.73 11.19
N SER A 17 13.73 -0.48 10.76
CA SER A 17 14.21 -1.03 9.50
C SER A 17 13.08 -1.03 8.46
N SER A 18 13.43 -0.88 7.20
CA SER A 18 12.48 -0.95 6.09
C SER A 18 12.95 -2.01 5.10
N ALA A 19 12.01 -2.66 4.42
CA ALA A 19 12.30 -3.61 3.36
C ALA A 19 11.27 -3.49 2.23
N ASP A 20 11.70 -3.76 1.01
CA ASP A 20 10.81 -3.82 -0.16
C ASP A 20 11.33 -4.87 -1.16
N LEU A 21 10.43 -5.38 -2.03
CA LEU A 21 10.75 -6.37 -3.06
C LEU A 21 11.47 -5.75 -4.25
N GLU A 22 11.32 -4.44 -4.45
CA GLU A 22 11.75 -3.77 -5.66
C GLU A 22 12.98 -2.90 -5.42
N PRO A 23 14.12 -3.14 -6.15
CA PRO A 23 15.35 -2.37 -5.94
C PRO A 23 15.19 -0.86 -6.12
N SER A 24 14.31 -0.42 -7.03
CA SER A 24 14.03 0.99 -7.28
C SER A 24 13.33 1.66 -6.08
N VAL A 25 12.43 0.93 -5.43
CA VAL A 25 11.73 1.35 -4.21
C VAL A 25 12.69 1.39 -3.03
N VAL A 26 13.53 0.37 -2.87
CA VAL A 26 14.60 0.35 -1.84
C VAL A 26 15.49 1.59 -1.98
N ALA A 27 15.95 1.90 -3.20
CA ALA A 27 16.78 3.09 -3.43
C ALA A 27 16.05 4.39 -3.08
N SER A 28 14.75 4.48 -3.38
CA SER A 28 13.92 5.64 -3.03
C SER A 28 13.75 5.80 -1.52
N ILE A 29 13.50 4.69 -0.81
CA ILE A 29 13.40 4.69 0.65
C ILE A 29 14.74 5.12 1.26
N GLN A 30 15.87 4.57 0.77
CA GLN A 30 17.22 4.91 1.24
C GLN A 30 17.53 6.40 1.08
N GLN A 31 17.15 7.02 -0.04
CA GLN A 31 17.32 8.47 -0.24
C GLN A 31 16.57 9.30 0.80
N MET A 32 15.42 8.82 1.28
CA MET A 32 14.57 9.56 2.20
C MET A 32 14.93 9.33 3.67
N VAL A 33 15.32 8.11 4.04
CA VAL A 33 15.51 7.72 5.44
C VAL A 33 16.94 7.32 5.78
N GLY A 34 17.83 7.27 4.80
CA GLY A 34 19.22 6.82 4.98
C GLY A 34 19.35 5.31 5.01
N ASN A 35 20.19 4.80 5.91
CA ASN A 35 20.48 3.38 6.07
C ASN A 35 19.32 2.60 6.70
N GLN A 36 19.49 1.28 6.89
CA GLN A 36 18.47 0.36 7.44
C GLN A 36 17.29 0.13 6.47
N VAL A 37 17.61 -0.01 5.20
CA VAL A 37 16.66 -0.40 4.15
C VAL A 37 17.23 -1.57 3.40
N GLU A 38 16.49 -2.66 3.29
CA GLU A 38 16.92 -3.92 2.70
C GLU A 38 16.08 -4.28 1.48
N LEU A 39 16.72 -4.93 0.52
CA LEU A 39 16.01 -5.63 -0.53
C LEU A 39 15.58 -6.99 0.02
N PHE A 40 14.29 -7.28 -0.06
CA PHE A 40 13.68 -8.52 0.39
C PHE A 40 13.24 -9.34 -0.83
N ASP A 41 13.50 -10.63 -0.83
CA ASP A 41 13.18 -11.52 -1.95
C ASP A 41 11.86 -12.30 -1.78
N GLY A 42 11.12 -11.99 -0.71
CA GLY A 42 9.87 -12.69 -0.37
C GLY A 42 10.07 -13.95 0.49
N GLY A 43 11.31 -14.36 0.72
CA GLY A 43 11.65 -15.54 1.51
C GLY A 43 12.01 -15.24 2.97
N ARG A 44 13.23 -15.61 3.36
CA ARG A 44 13.73 -15.38 4.71
C ARG A 44 14.49 -14.08 4.80
N THR A 45 14.18 -13.27 5.82
CA THR A 45 14.92 -12.04 6.13
C THR A 45 16.27 -12.33 6.80
N GLN A 46 17.18 -11.35 6.80
CA GLN A 46 18.46 -11.45 7.49
C GLN A 46 18.36 -11.14 8.99
N TYR A 47 17.19 -10.75 9.47
CA TYR A 47 16.99 -10.41 10.89
C TYR A 47 17.04 -11.65 11.78
N ALA A 48 17.60 -11.48 12.97
CA ALA A 48 17.60 -12.50 14.00
C ALA A 48 16.18 -12.78 14.52
N ASP A 49 16.00 -13.93 15.17
CA ASP A 49 14.75 -14.25 15.85
C ASP A 49 14.43 -13.20 16.92
N GLN A 50 13.16 -12.91 17.11
CA GLN A 50 12.68 -12.03 18.18
C GLN A 50 13.34 -10.65 18.22
N THR A 51 13.57 -10.04 17.06
CA THR A 51 14.20 -8.73 16.94
C THR A 51 13.21 -7.59 17.16
N PHE A 52 12.01 -7.68 16.57
CA PHE A 52 11.08 -6.55 16.46
C PHE A 52 9.95 -6.61 17.47
N ASP A 53 9.63 -5.46 18.07
CA ASP A 53 8.44 -5.27 18.90
C ASP A 53 7.20 -5.00 18.06
N ILE A 54 7.38 -4.34 16.90
CA ILE A 54 6.30 -3.99 15.96
C ILE A 54 6.78 -4.27 14.54
N VAL A 55 5.90 -4.90 13.75
CA VAL A 55 6.07 -5.02 12.30
C VAL A 55 4.85 -4.41 11.61
N VAL A 56 5.10 -3.64 10.56
CA VAL A 56 4.06 -2.96 9.76
C VAL A 56 4.21 -3.36 8.31
N ILE A 57 3.17 -3.95 7.72
CA ILE A 57 3.10 -4.30 6.31
C ILE A 57 1.93 -3.57 5.67
N ILE A 58 2.19 -2.85 4.58
CA ILE A 58 1.20 -2.02 3.90
C ILE A 58 1.25 -2.30 2.42
N ASP A 59 0.12 -2.76 1.88
CA ASP A 59 -0.06 -3.10 0.47
C ASP A 59 1.10 -3.97 -0.04
N PHE A 60 1.38 -5.04 0.68
CA PHE A 60 2.52 -5.93 0.44
C PHE A 60 2.11 -7.40 0.38
N LEU A 61 1.23 -7.86 1.27
CA LEU A 61 0.86 -9.27 1.40
C LEU A 61 0.17 -9.82 0.14
N GLU A 62 -0.53 -8.99 -0.62
CA GLU A 62 -1.16 -9.34 -1.89
C GLU A 62 -0.18 -9.64 -3.02
N HIS A 63 1.08 -9.25 -2.87
CA HIS A 63 2.16 -9.52 -3.82
C HIS A 63 2.96 -10.80 -3.50
N ILE A 64 2.77 -11.38 -2.31
CA ILE A 64 3.49 -12.56 -1.84
C ILE A 64 2.73 -13.83 -2.25
N GLU A 65 3.39 -14.75 -2.96
CA GLU A 65 2.78 -16.01 -3.40
C GLU A 65 2.44 -16.92 -2.20
N ASP A 66 3.42 -17.16 -1.32
CA ASP A 66 3.25 -17.96 -0.10
C ASP A 66 3.10 -17.02 1.11
N ASP A 67 1.87 -16.53 1.33
CA ASP A 67 1.54 -15.65 2.43
C ASP A 67 1.71 -16.32 3.80
N ARG A 68 1.54 -17.65 3.90
CA ARG A 68 1.76 -18.39 5.15
C ARG A 68 3.23 -18.48 5.52
N ALA A 69 4.11 -18.80 4.56
CA ALA A 69 5.55 -18.80 4.79
C ALA A 69 6.06 -17.41 5.18
N PHE A 70 5.54 -16.37 4.54
CA PHE A 70 5.87 -14.98 4.88
C PHE A 70 5.42 -14.62 6.31
N LEU A 71 4.19 -14.96 6.71
CA LEU A 71 3.71 -14.74 8.07
C LEU A 71 4.49 -15.56 9.11
N ALA A 72 4.93 -16.78 8.78
CA ALA A 72 5.84 -17.56 9.62
C ALA A 72 7.18 -16.85 9.85
N GLU A 73 7.73 -16.24 8.79
CA GLU A 73 8.96 -15.45 8.90
C GLU A 73 8.75 -14.20 9.77
N LEU A 74 7.64 -13.47 9.58
CA LEU A 74 7.31 -12.35 10.46
C LEU A 74 7.17 -12.79 11.93
N ASN A 75 6.54 -13.94 12.15
CA ASN A 75 6.43 -14.51 13.50
C ASN A 75 7.82 -14.81 14.08
N ARG A 76 8.75 -15.38 13.30
CA ARG A 76 10.13 -15.65 13.73
C ARG A 76 10.85 -14.40 14.20
N ILE A 77 10.81 -13.32 13.40
CA ILE A 77 11.55 -12.08 13.69
C ILE A 77 10.89 -11.19 14.74
N MET A 78 9.63 -11.41 15.07
CA MET A 78 8.92 -10.65 16.09
C MET A 78 9.11 -11.26 17.49
N LYS A 79 9.21 -10.40 18.49
CA LYS A 79 9.22 -10.80 19.91
C LYS A 79 7.87 -11.39 20.32
N PRO A 80 7.84 -12.32 21.30
CA PRO A 80 6.59 -12.71 21.94
C PRO A 80 5.80 -11.49 22.44
N GLY A 81 4.50 -11.44 22.18
CA GLY A 81 3.67 -10.28 22.50
C GLY A 81 3.81 -9.08 21.55
N GLY A 82 4.69 -9.15 20.55
CA GLY A 82 4.88 -8.11 19.52
C GLY A 82 3.64 -7.85 18.69
N GLN A 83 3.53 -6.65 18.14
CA GLN A 83 2.37 -6.20 17.36
C GLN A 83 2.66 -6.26 15.86
N LEU A 84 1.74 -6.84 15.10
CA LEU A 84 1.71 -6.85 13.64
C LEU A 84 0.56 -5.97 13.14
N ILE A 85 0.88 -5.02 12.29
CA ILE A 85 -0.12 -4.18 11.61
C ILE A 85 -0.10 -4.53 10.13
N ILE A 86 -1.25 -4.96 9.61
CA ILE A 86 -1.42 -5.37 8.21
C ILE A 86 -2.41 -4.41 7.57
N ASN A 87 -2.02 -3.78 6.47
CA ASN A 87 -2.93 -3.08 5.58
C ASN A 87 -2.92 -3.77 4.22
N VAL A 88 -4.10 -4.12 3.73
CA VAL A 88 -4.28 -4.82 2.45
C VAL A 88 -5.51 -4.31 1.71
N PRO A 89 -5.58 -4.45 0.39
CA PRO A 89 -6.81 -4.23 -0.35
C PRO A 89 -7.94 -5.13 0.17
N HIS A 90 -9.09 -4.52 0.48
CA HIS A 90 -10.24 -5.24 0.99
C HIS A 90 -11.04 -5.88 -0.15
N PHE A 91 -10.92 -7.19 -0.29
CA PHE A 91 -11.65 -7.94 -1.31
C PHE A 91 -13.13 -8.07 -0.96
N ARG A 92 -13.99 -7.45 -1.79
CA ARG A 92 -15.45 -7.56 -1.73
C ARG A 92 -15.99 -8.07 -3.05
N LYS A 93 -16.52 -9.30 -3.05
CA LYS A 93 -17.03 -9.99 -4.24
C LYS A 93 -18.08 -9.18 -5.03
N ASN A 94 -18.91 -8.39 -4.34
CA ASN A 94 -20.02 -7.65 -4.91
C ASN A 94 -19.79 -6.12 -4.96
N SER A 95 -18.55 -5.65 -4.91
CA SER A 95 -18.26 -4.22 -5.05
C SER A 95 -18.60 -3.74 -6.46
N TRP A 96 -19.58 -2.85 -6.57
CA TRP A 96 -19.94 -2.24 -7.85
C TRP A 96 -18.85 -1.28 -8.37
N ILE A 97 -18.10 -0.62 -7.47
CA ILE A 97 -16.97 0.22 -7.85
C ILE A 97 -15.84 -0.65 -8.45
N ARG A 98 -15.60 -1.84 -7.89
CA ARG A 98 -14.66 -2.78 -8.50
C ARG A 98 -15.11 -3.16 -9.92
N LYS A 99 -16.41 -3.41 -10.12
CA LYS A 99 -16.95 -3.66 -11.47
C LYS A 99 -16.73 -2.46 -12.39
N LEU A 100 -16.92 -1.25 -11.88
CA LEU A 100 -16.65 -0.01 -12.61
C LEU A 100 -15.16 0.12 -12.95
N ARG A 101 -14.25 -0.12 -12.01
CA ARG A 101 -12.78 -0.13 -12.27
C ARG A 101 -12.42 -1.09 -13.39
N LEU A 102 -12.90 -2.33 -13.31
CA LEU A 102 -12.66 -3.35 -14.33
C LEU A 102 -13.24 -2.96 -15.69
N ALA A 103 -14.45 -2.41 -15.72
CA ALA A 103 -15.07 -1.90 -16.96
C ALA A 103 -14.29 -0.74 -17.58
N CYS A 104 -13.62 0.06 -16.76
CA CYS A 104 -12.72 1.14 -17.21
C CYS A 104 -11.30 0.65 -17.56
N GLY A 105 -11.02 -0.65 -17.50
CA GLY A 105 -9.71 -1.23 -17.83
C GLY A 105 -8.66 -1.10 -16.71
N LEU A 106 -9.07 -0.69 -15.51
CA LEU A 106 -8.23 -0.61 -14.33
C LEU A 106 -8.21 -1.99 -13.62
N SER A 107 -7.40 -2.93 -14.09
CA SER A 107 -7.31 -4.27 -13.48
C SER A 107 -6.25 -4.35 -12.40
N ASP A 108 -6.49 -5.17 -11.38
CA ASP A 108 -5.57 -5.40 -10.25
C ASP A 108 -4.26 -6.06 -10.71
N GLU A 109 -4.32 -6.88 -11.78
CA GLU A 109 -3.18 -7.59 -12.37
C GLU A 109 -2.09 -6.65 -12.92
N LYS A 110 -2.48 -5.46 -13.42
CA LYS A 110 -1.53 -4.43 -13.87
C LYS A 110 -0.63 -3.89 -12.75
N HIS A 111 -0.97 -4.18 -11.50
CA HIS A 111 -0.23 -3.76 -10.32
C HIS A 111 0.64 -4.88 -9.71
N GLY A 112 0.80 -6.01 -10.42
CA GLY A 112 1.61 -7.14 -9.92
C GLY A 112 0.99 -7.88 -8.74
N HIS A 113 -0.33 -7.76 -8.53
CA HIS A 113 -1.01 -8.49 -7.47
C HIS A 113 -1.16 -9.97 -7.84
N VAL A 114 -0.70 -10.86 -7.01
CA VAL A 114 -0.93 -12.31 -7.09
C VAL A 114 -2.38 -12.64 -6.73
N ARG A 115 -3.00 -11.81 -5.90
CA ARG A 115 -4.39 -11.94 -5.47
C ARG A 115 -5.09 -10.59 -5.34
N PRO A 116 -6.44 -10.55 -5.47
CA PRO A 116 -7.19 -9.29 -5.47
C PRO A 116 -7.33 -8.62 -4.08
N GLY A 117 -6.58 -9.07 -3.07
CA GLY A 117 -6.68 -8.63 -1.69
C GLY A 117 -7.35 -9.64 -0.78
N TYR A 118 -7.71 -9.22 0.43
CA TYR A 118 -8.26 -10.07 1.49
C TYR A 118 -9.58 -9.52 2.04
N ASN A 119 -10.46 -10.39 2.46
CA ASN A 119 -11.47 -10.06 3.45
C ASN A 119 -11.01 -10.50 4.84
N LEU A 120 -11.72 -10.08 5.89
CA LEU A 120 -11.31 -10.40 7.27
C LEU A 120 -11.20 -11.91 7.51
N LEU A 121 -12.14 -12.71 7.00
CA LEU A 121 -12.12 -14.16 7.18
C LEU A 121 -10.93 -14.83 6.47
N SER A 122 -10.64 -14.41 5.23
CA SER A 122 -9.50 -14.97 4.51
C SER A 122 -8.17 -14.56 5.15
N LEU A 123 -8.06 -13.32 5.65
CA LEU A 123 -6.87 -12.88 6.37
C LEU A 123 -6.70 -13.60 7.71
N GLN A 124 -7.80 -13.82 8.45
CA GLN A 124 -7.78 -14.64 9.64
C GLN A 124 -7.29 -16.06 9.33
N GLY A 125 -7.75 -16.66 8.25
CA GLY A 125 -7.36 -18.02 7.84
C GLY A 125 -5.87 -18.19 7.57
N VAL A 126 -5.13 -17.14 7.22
CA VAL A 126 -3.67 -17.18 7.03
C VAL A 126 -2.90 -16.70 8.26
N CYS A 127 -3.51 -15.85 9.10
CA CYS A 127 -2.86 -15.30 10.30
C CYS A 127 -2.94 -16.24 11.51
N ASN A 128 -4.04 -17.01 11.67
CA ASN A 128 -4.38 -17.73 12.92
C ASN A 128 -3.32 -18.73 13.40
N ASP A 129 -2.50 -19.25 12.51
CA ASP A 129 -1.41 -20.17 12.88
C ASP A 129 -0.28 -19.47 13.64
N TYR A 130 -0.15 -18.15 13.51
CA TYR A 130 0.98 -17.36 13.99
C TYR A 130 0.61 -16.17 14.85
N PHE A 131 -0.57 -15.58 14.62
CA PHE A 131 -0.97 -14.29 15.19
C PHE A 131 -2.44 -14.30 15.61
N GLU A 132 -2.74 -13.62 16.71
CA GLU A 132 -4.10 -13.36 17.16
C GLU A 132 -4.55 -11.99 16.68
N ILE A 133 -5.61 -11.91 15.86
CA ILE A 133 -6.18 -10.63 15.43
C ILE A 133 -6.91 -9.99 16.61
N THR A 134 -6.44 -8.79 16.99
CA THR A 134 -6.97 -8.03 18.12
C THR A 134 -7.95 -6.94 17.69
N ALA A 135 -7.78 -6.38 16.50
CA ALA A 135 -8.68 -5.38 15.95
C ALA A 135 -8.67 -5.39 14.42
N SER A 136 -9.76 -4.96 13.81
CA SER A 136 -9.85 -4.76 12.37
C SER A 136 -10.71 -3.56 12.06
N HIS A 137 -10.34 -2.83 11.00
CA HIS A 137 -11.11 -1.70 10.52
C HIS A 137 -11.02 -1.61 9.00
N THR A 138 -12.09 -1.13 8.35
CA THR A 138 -12.07 -0.84 6.92
C THR A 138 -12.21 0.67 6.69
N TYR A 139 -11.45 1.20 5.74
CA TYR A 139 -11.46 2.61 5.40
C TYR A 139 -11.44 2.80 3.88
N SER A 140 -11.38 4.05 3.40
CA SER A 140 -11.48 4.35 1.96
C SER A 140 -12.79 3.83 1.39
N LYS A 141 -13.90 4.54 1.68
CA LYS A 141 -15.23 4.11 1.28
C LYS A 141 -15.58 4.66 -0.10
N PHE A 142 -16.84 4.89 -0.34
CA PHE A 142 -17.40 5.21 -1.64
C PHE A 142 -16.80 6.46 -2.32
N PHE A 143 -16.75 7.59 -1.60
CA PHE A 143 -16.33 8.87 -2.21
C PHE A 143 -14.85 8.91 -2.51
N VAL A 144 -14.03 8.35 -1.63
CA VAL A 144 -12.57 8.24 -1.85
C VAL A 144 -12.27 7.34 -3.04
N GLU A 145 -12.99 6.22 -3.18
CA GLU A 145 -12.84 5.31 -4.32
C GLU A 145 -13.29 5.91 -5.64
N LEU A 146 -14.44 6.58 -5.63
CA LEU A 146 -14.95 7.25 -6.83
C LEU A 146 -13.93 8.29 -7.31
N TYR A 147 -13.32 9.01 -6.38
CA TYR A 147 -12.24 9.94 -6.67
C TYR A 147 -11.02 9.24 -7.27
N ASP A 148 -10.58 8.13 -6.69
CA ASP A 148 -9.43 7.36 -7.19
C ASP A 148 -9.66 6.87 -8.63
N VAL A 149 -10.85 6.35 -8.92
CA VAL A 149 -11.24 5.95 -10.28
C VAL A 149 -11.22 7.16 -11.22
N PHE A 150 -11.77 8.30 -10.81
CA PHE A 150 -11.80 9.50 -11.62
C PHE A 150 -10.39 10.02 -11.95
N ILE A 151 -9.52 10.07 -10.96
CA ILE A 151 -8.13 10.50 -11.13
C ILE A 151 -7.35 9.52 -12.04
N SER A 152 -7.51 8.23 -11.82
CA SER A 152 -6.86 7.21 -12.65
C SER A 152 -7.26 7.33 -14.12
N LEU A 153 -8.55 7.52 -14.40
CA LEU A 153 -9.06 7.74 -15.77
C LEU A 153 -8.55 9.06 -16.37
N LEU A 154 -8.44 10.11 -15.56
CA LEU A 154 -7.90 11.40 -16.02
C LEU A 154 -6.44 11.25 -16.43
N PHE A 155 -5.63 10.55 -15.63
CA PHE A 155 -4.23 10.30 -15.96
C PHE A 155 -4.07 9.41 -17.20
N GLU A 156 -4.87 8.35 -17.34
CA GLU A 156 -4.83 7.51 -18.55
C GLU A 156 -5.19 8.31 -19.82
N ARG A 157 -6.19 9.19 -19.75
CA ARG A 157 -6.54 10.06 -20.89
C ARG A 157 -5.45 11.07 -21.21
N MET A 158 -4.82 11.67 -20.19
CA MET A 158 -3.72 12.60 -20.39
C MET A 158 -2.48 11.90 -20.98
N ALA A 159 -2.20 10.67 -20.59
CA ALA A 159 -1.12 9.87 -21.15
C ALA A 159 -1.38 9.53 -22.63
N LYS A 160 -2.63 9.20 -23.00
CA LYS A 160 -3.01 8.90 -24.39
C LYS A 160 -3.14 10.15 -25.28
N GLY A 161 -3.40 11.33 -24.72
CA GLY A 161 -3.57 12.59 -25.47
C GLY A 161 -2.27 13.37 -25.75
N GLY A 162 -1.16 12.98 -25.15
CA GLY A 162 0.16 13.53 -25.43
C GLY A 162 0.82 12.78 -26.57
N GLY A 163 0.47 13.11 -27.83
CA GLY A 163 1.13 12.59 -29.03
C GLY A 163 2.59 13.02 -29.10
N GLY A 164 3.46 12.28 -28.47
CA GLY A 164 4.90 12.34 -28.60
C GLY A 164 5.41 10.91 -28.55
N GLN A 165 6.04 10.44 -29.63
CA GLN A 165 6.79 9.19 -29.68
C GLN A 165 7.76 9.15 -28.51
N SER A 166 7.41 8.49 -27.45
CA SER A 166 8.36 8.00 -26.46
C SER A 166 8.54 6.51 -26.74
N ASN A 167 9.75 6.14 -27.11
CA ASN A 167 10.23 4.79 -27.31
C ASN A 167 9.64 3.86 -26.25
N GLU A 168 9.11 2.71 -26.73
CA GLU A 168 8.78 1.56 -25.93
C GLU A 168 10.03 1.05 -25.21
N THR A 169 10.30 1.59 -24.05
CA THR A 169 11.18 0.98 -23.06
C THR A 169 10.55 1.26 -21.71
N ASN A 170 9.99 0.18 -21.15
CA ASN A 170 9.57 0.03 -19.77
C ASN A 170 8.35 0.87 -19.34
N ASN A 171 7.15 0.38 -19.66
CA ASN A 171 5.93 0.63 -18.90
C ASN A 171 5.97 -0.13 -17.54
N GLU A 172 7.05 0.01 -16.81
CA GLU A 172 7.01 -0.14 -15.37
C GLU A 172 6.31 1.11 -14.86
N THR A 173 5.06 0.94 -14.43
CA THR A 173 4.35 1.91 -13.62
C THR A 173 5.29 2.29 -12.48
N SER A 174 5.88 3.47 -12.53
CA SER A 174 6.85 3.94 -11.54
C SER A 174 6.16 4.18 -10.21
N LYS A 175 5.82 3.08 -9.53
CA LYS A 175 5.60 3.07 -8.09
C LYS A 175 6.97 3.38 -7.50
N GLY A 176 7.10 4.46 -6.77
CA GLY A 176 8.28 4.71 -5.96
C GLY A 176 9.24 5.81 -6.42
N VAL A 177 8.91 6.62 -7.41
CA VAL A 177 9.75 7.78 -7.76
C VAL A 177 9.61 8.86 -6.67
N VAL A 178 10.71 9.13 -5.99
CA VAL A 178 10.81 10.30 -5.10
C VAL A 178 10.60 11.54 -5.94
N VAL A 179 9.61 12.34 -5.57
CA VAL A 179 9.35 13.64 -6.22
C VAL A 179 10.48 14.59 -5.82
N THR A 180 11.41 14.79 -6.73
CA THR A 180 12.52 15.72 -6.54
C THR A 180 12.07 17.18 -6.76
N GLY A 181 12.88 18.16 -6.32
CA GLY A 181 12.62 19.56 -6.58
C GLY A 181 12.48 19.89 -8.08
N ASP A 182 13.19 19.15 -8.92
CA ASP A 182 13.12 19.30 -10.39
C ASP A 182 11.83 18.73 -10.96
N ASP A 183 11.34 17.63 -10.42
CA ASP A 183 10.03 17.06 -10.77
C ASP A 183 8.89 18.00 -10.35
N LEU A 184 9.02 18.66 -9.20
CA LEU A 184 8.09 19.70 -8.77
C LEU A 184 8.02 20.86 -9.76
N ASN A 185 9.17 21.31 -10.28
CA ASN A 185 9.23 22.36 -11.28
C ASN A 185 8.67 21.92 -12.64
N LYS A 186 9.03 20.70 -13.10
CA LYS A 186 8.56 20.09 -14.35
C LYS A 186 7.05 19.86 -14.34
N HIS A 187 6.50 19.53 -13.18
CA HIS A 187 5.07 19.25 -13.02
C HIS A 187 4.31 20.33 -12.23
N ARG A 188 4.86 21.50 -12.07
CA ARG A 188 4.30 22.62 -11.28
C ARG A 188 2.83 22.94 -11.60
N LYS A 189 2.42 22.85 -12.87
CA LYS A 189 1.01 23.03 -13.27
C LYS A 189 0.11 21.92 -12.72
N LYS A 190 0.58 20.66 -12.71
CA LYS A 190 -0.15 19.51 -12.15
C LYS A 190 -0.27 19.65 -10.63
N PHE A 191 0.81 20.04 -9.94
CA PHE A 191 0.77 20.27 -8.49
C PHE A 191 -0.15 21.42 -8.09
N LYS A 192 -0.16 22.54 -8.85
CA LYS A 192 -1.13 23.61 -8.61
C LYS A 192 -2.57 23.14 -8.78
N LEU A 193 -2.86 22.35 -9.82
CA LEU A 193 -4.17 21.78 -10.04
C LEU A 193 -4.57 20.86 -8.87
N PHE A 194 -3.68 19.98 -8.41
CA PHE A 194 -3.90 19.14 -7.24
C PHE A 194 -4.15 19.97 -5.98
N SER A 195 -3.38 21.01 -5.73
CA SER A 195 -3.56 21.86 -4.55
C SER A 195 -4.92 22.55 -4.52
N VAL A 196 -5.49 22.88 -5.68
CA VAL A 196 -6.84 23.47 -5.78
C VAL A 196 -7.92 22.40 -5.61
N ILE A 197 -7.72 21.21 -6.17
CA ILE A 197 -8.71 20.11 -6.11
C ILE A 197 -8.71 19.44 -4.73
N TYR A 198 -7.57 19.34 -4.08
CA TYR A 198 -7.40 18.62 -2.82
C TYR A 198 -8.41 19.00 -1.71
N PRO A 199 -8.70 20.28 -1.44
CA PRO A 199 -9.69 20.66 -0.43
C PRO A 199 -11.11 20.12 -0.72
N PHE A 200 -11.49 20.08 -2.01
CA PHE A 200 -12.78 19.53 -2.42
C PHE A 200 -12.82 18.01 -2.24
N VAL A 201 -11.73 17.34 -2.61
CA VAL A 201 -11.58 15.89 -2.40
C VAL A 201 -11.60 15.56 -0.92
N TRP A 202 -10.88 16.32 -0.11
CA TRP A 202 -10.88 16.16 1.34
C TRP A 202 -12.28 16.35 1.92
N SER A 203 -13.02 17.37 1.47
CA SER A 203 -14.42 17.57 1.85
C SER A 203 -15.30 16.39 1.45
N LEU A 204 -15.19 15.90 0.21
CA LEU A 204 -15.94 14.73 -0.24
C LEU A 204 -15.60 13.48 0.59
N ALA A 205 -14.32 13.27 0.92
CA ALA A 205 -13.89 12.18 1.76
C ALA A 205 -14.50 12.21 3.17
N GLN A 206 -14.88 13.40 3.68
CA GLN A 206 -15.60 13.48 4.97
C GLN A 206 -17.00 12.84 4.90
N PHE A 207 -17.67 12.84 3.73
CA PHE A 207 -18.96 12.15 3.57
C PHE A 207 -18.83 10.63 3.71
N ASP A 208 -17.64 10.05 3.50
CA ASP A 208 -17.41 8.63 3.80
C ASP A 208 -17.64 8.29 5.28
N LYS A 209 -17.52 9.26 6.18
CA LYS A 209 -17.83 9.08 7.60
C LYS A 209 -19.33 8.85 7.85
N LEU A 210 -20.17 9.43 7.00
CA LEU A 210 -21.63 9.24 7.07
C LEU A 210 -22.03 7.83 6.64
N LEU A 211 -21.18 7.16 5.88
CA LEU A 211 -21.40 5.78 5.40
C LEU A 211 -20.88 4.74 6.41
N PHE A 212 -21.16 4.95 7.72
CA PHE A 212 -20.63 4.09 8.79
C PHE A 212 -21.06 2.62 8.68
N TRP A 213 -22.18 2.34 8.00
CA TRP A 213 -22.69 0.98 7.75
C TRP A 213 -22.05 0.28 6.56
N THR A 214 -21.21 0.95 5.80
CA THR A 214 -20.54 0.35 4.62
C THR A 214 -19.10 -0.03 4.96
N GLN A 215 -18.61 -1.08 4.29
CA GLN A 215 -17.21 -1.47 4.37
C GLN A 215 -16.38 -0.70 3.34
N GLY A 216 -15.16 -0.33 3.72
CA GLY A 216 -14.20 0.33 2.85
C GLY A 216 -13.44 -0.63 1.92
N HIS A 217 -12.60 -0.06 1.07
CA HIS A 217 -11.76 -0.76 0.10
C HIS A 217 -10.41 -1.20 0.65
N SER A 218 -9.98 -0.61 1.75
CA SER A 218 -8.77 -1.01 2.44
C SER A 218 -9.15 -1.64 3.77
N LEU A 219 -8.49 -2.74 4.10
CA LEU A 219 -8.63 -3.46 5.36
C LEU A 219 -7.34 -3.30 6.15
N ILE A 220 -7.43 -2.67 7.30
CA ILE A 220 -6.35 -2.62 8.28
C ILE A 220 -6.66 -3.58 9.43
N VAL A 221 -5.69 -4.39 9.80
CA VAL A 221 -5.79 -5.35 10.88
C VAL A 221 -4.63 -5.16 11.84
N MET A 222 -4.93 -5.18 13.11
CA MET A 222 -3.95 -5.27 14.19
C MET A 222 -3.96 -6.70 14.72
N ALA A 223 -2.79 -7.31 14.78
CA ALA A 223 -2.61 -8.65 15.29
C ALA A 223 -1.46 -8.68 16.30
N ARG A 224 -1.41 -9.70 17.12
CA ARG A 224 -0.39 -9.88 18.15
C ARG A 224 0.20 -11.26 18.07
N LYS A 225 1.52 -11.36 18.18
CA LYS A 225 2.17 -12.66 18.39
C LYS A 225 1.84 -13.19 19.79
N PRO A 226 1.35 -14.42 19.93
CA PRO A 226 1.16 -15.04 21.25
C PRO A 226 2.45 -15.04 22.10
N VAL A 227 2.30 -15.06 23.42
CA VAL A 227 3.42 -15.09 24.36
C VAL A 227 3.97 -16.50 24.49
#